data_64e3d60bed0d1d9b0aa33d112d05127d
#
_entry.id   64e3d60bed0d1d9b0aa33d112d05127d
#
_cell.length_a   1.000
_cell.length_b   1.000
_cell.length_c   1.000
_cell.angle_alpha   90.00
_cell.angle_beta   90.00
_cell.angle_gamma   90.00
#
_symmetry.space_group_name_H-M   'P 1'
#
loop_
_entity.id
_entity.type
_entity.pdbx_description
1 polymer ?
#
loop_
_entity_poly.entity_id
_entity_poly.type
_entity_poly.pdbx_seq_one_letter_code
_entity_poly.pdbx_strand_id
1 'polypeptide(L)'
;YLAEPQRNAALNQVIRYAERMNGKWSSIQQAEVDVSLVKEDYIIDGKIDLVKGVDGTVEIVDFKSEKKPDMERMRNRIEHYRRQLQIYAYLIEQRTGQKVSKMHLYYTAEENGNPMISFPYTHSAIEGTVAAFDDTVHRILKKDFNHSCDDMRTCKNCDFRYYCQNK
;
A
#
# COMPACT_ATOMS: atom_id res chain seq x y z
N TYR A 1 11.48 8.13 22.57
CA TYR A 1 10.55 7.43 23.50
C TYR A 1 9.13 7.87 23.19
N LEU A 2 8.22 6.91 22.94
CA LEU A 2 6.81 7.19 22.80
C LEU A 2 6.18 7.54 24.16
N ALA A 3 5.27 8.50 24.20
CA ALA A 3 4.49 8.80 25.39
C ALA A 3 3.61 7.61 25.79
N GLU A 4 3.29 7.47 27.07
CA GLU A 4 2.50 6.34 27.59
C GLU A 4 1.16 6.13 26.87
N PRO A 5 0.36 7.17 26.58
CA PRO A 5 -0.89 7.00 25.82
C PRO A 5 -0.66 6.41 24.42
N GLN A 6 0.43 6.77 23.75
CA GLN A 6 0.77 6.24 22.42
C GLN A 6 1.17 4.76 22.48
N ARG A 7 1.94 4.37 23.52
CA ARG A 7 2.30 2.95 23.74
C ARG A 7 1.06 2.11 24.02
N ASN A 8 0.15 2.59 24.87
CA ASN A 8 -1.08 1.89 25.19
C ASN A 8 -2.01 1.76 23.98
N ALA A 9 -2.12 2.80 23.15
CA ALA A 9 -2.86 2.74 21.89
C ALA A 9 -2.28 1.70 20.93
N ALA A 10 -0.96 1.66 20.75
CA ALA A 10 -0.28 0.68 19.91
C ALA A 10 -0.49 -0.76 20.45
N LEU A 11 -0.33 -0.97 21.74
CA LEU A 11 -0.56 -2.27 22.40
C LEU A 11 -2.00 -2.76 22.15
N ASN A 12 -2.98 -1.89 22.33
CA ASN A 12 -4.39 -2.23 22.10
C ASN A 12 -4.68 -2.59 20.64
N GLN A 13 -3.99 -1.97 19.68
CA GLN A 13 -4.11 -2.34 18.25
C GLN A 13 -3.56 -3.77 18.01
N VAL A 14 -2.42 -4.11 18.61
CA VAL A 14 -1.82 -5.45 18.49
C VAL A 14 -2.72 -6.51 19.13
N ILE A 15 -3.25 -6.25 20.33
CA ILE A 15 -4.14 -7.18 21.02
C ILE A 15 -5.40 -7.44 20.19
N ARG A 16 -6.06 -6.38 19.69
CA ARG A 16 -7.24 -6.52 18.81
C ARG A 16 -6.93 -7.32 17.55
N TYR A 17 -5.78 -7.08 16.93
CA TYR A 17 -5.38 -7.86 15.76
C TYR A 17 -5.23 -9.32 16.11
N ALA A 18 -4.54 -9.63 17.21
CA ALA A 18 -4.34 -11.01 17.67
C ALA A 18 -5.66 -11.73 17.95
N GLU A 19 -6.60 -11.06 18.64
CA GLU A 19 -7.94 -11.59 18.90
C GLU A 19 -8.72 -11.89 17.60
N ARG A 20 -8.67 -10.98 16.62
CA ARG A 20 -9.33 -11.15 15.31
C ARG A 20 -8.67 -12.25 14.47
N MET A 21 -7.39 -12.50 14.67
CA MET A 21 -6.62 -13.54 13.99
C MET A 21 -6.72 -14.92 14.67
N ASN A 22 -7.40 -15.02 15.80
CA ASN A 22 -7.52 -16.28 16.54
C ASN A 22 -7.92 -17.45 15.61
N GLY A 23 -7.13 -18.52 15.62
CA GLY A 23 -7.30 -19.70 14.77
C GLY A 23 -6.92 -19.53 13.28
N LYS A 24 -6.44 -18.36 12.85
CA LYS A 24 -6.09 -18.06 11.44
C LYS A 24 -4.60 -17.88 11.20
N TRP A 25 -3.76 -18.04 12.20
CA TRP A 25 -2.31 -17.84 12.11
C TRP A 25 -1.63 -18.75 11.07
N SER A 26 -2.14 -19.96 10.89
CA SER A 26 -1.61 -20.92 9.90
C SER A 26 -1.75 -20.47 8.45
N SER A 27 -2.59 -19.48 8.16
CA SER A 27 -2.71 -18.90 6.82
C SER A 27 -1.56 -17.94 6.48
N ILE A 28 -0.82 -17.46 7.48
CA ILE A 28 0.31 -16.57 7.24
C ILE A 28 1.48 -17.38 6.66
N GLN A 29 1.91 -17.04 5.47
CA GLN A 29 3.09 -17.62 4.83
C GLN A 29 4.34 -16.82 5.16
N GLN A 30 4.28 -15.50 5.05
CA GLN A 30 5.42 -14.62 5.25
C GLN A 30 4.95 -13.26 5.84
N ALA A 31 5.83 -12.62 6.61
CA ALA A 31 5.64 -11.27 7.13
C ALA A 31 6.89 -10.43 6.85
N GLU A 32 6.74 -9.12 6.70
CA GLU A 32 7.83 -8.17 6.44
C GLU A 32 8.68 -8.58 5.22
N VAL A 33 8.02 -8.89 4.11
CA VAL A 33 8.64 -9.47 2.91
C VAL A 33 9.27 -8.37 2.07
N ASP A 34 10.59 -8.37 1.97
CA ASP A 34 11.29 -7.51 1.02
C ASP A 34 11.16 -8.08 -0.39
N VAL A 35 10.64 -7.28 -1.30
CA VAL A 35 10.46 -7.63 -2.71
C VAL A 35 11.17 -6.61 -3.58
N SER A 36 11.93 -7.11 -4.56
CA SER A 36 12.70 -6.28 -5.48
C SER A 36 12.60 -6.86 -6.89
N LEU A 37 12.47 -6.01 -7.87
CA LEU A 37 12.46 -6.37 -9.28
C LEU A 37 13.35 -5.42 -10.07
N VAL A 38 14.31 -5.99 -10.78
CA VAL A 38 15.17 -5.24 -11.70
C VAL A 38 14.44 -5.06 -13.02
N LYS A 39 14.24 -3.80 -13.41
CA LYS A 39 13.79 -3.37 -14.73
C LYS A 39 15.00 -2.94 -15.56
N GLU A 40 14.81 -2.59 -16.81
CA GLU A 40 15.87 -2.17 -17.72
C GLU A 40 16.67 -0.97 -17.18
N ASP A 41 15.99 0.07 -16.72
CA ASP A 41 16.59 1.36 -16.32
C ASP A 41 16.53 1.63 -14.81
N TYR A 42 15.88 0.80 -14.02
CA TYR A 42 15.66 1.03 -12.58
C TYR A 42 15.32 -0.24 -11.80
N ILE A 43 15.33 -0.13 -10.49
CA ILE A 43 14.92 -1.20 -9.58
C ILE A 43 13.67 -0.75 -8.84
N ILE A 44 12.64 -1.60 -8.80
CA ILE A 44 11.49 -1.40 -7.91
C ILE A 44 11.76 -2.20 -6.64
N ASP A 45 11.80 -1.51 -5.51
CA ASP A 45 11.87 -2.13 -4.19
C ASP A 45 10.58 -1.87 -3.43
N GLY A 46 10.15 -2.86 -2.65
CA GLY A 46 9.00 -2.75 -1.80
C GLY A 46 9.10 -3.66 -0.60
N LYS A 47 8.36 -3.34 0.45
CA LYS A 47 8.20 -4.18 1.63
C LYS A 47 6.72 -4.45 1.86
N ILE A 48 6.36 -5.72 1.87
CA ILE A 48 4.99 -6.18 2.06
C ILE A 48 4.84 -6.64 3.50
N ASP A 49 3.88 -6.07 4.21
CA ASP A 49 3.71 -6.36 5.63
C ASP A 49 3.34 -7.82 5.87
N LEU A 50 2.42 -8.39 5.06
CA LEU A 50 1.95 -9.75 5.26
C LEU A 50 1.52 -10.42 3.95
N VAL A 51 1.95 -11.66 3.75
CA VAL A 51 1.50 -12.56 2.68
C VAL A 51 0.81 -13.76 3.31
N LYS A 52 -0.44 -14.01 2.90
CA LYS A 52 -1.27 -15.12 3.37
C LYS A 52 -1.50 -16.12 2.27
N GLY A 53 -1.42 -17.40 2.58
CA GLY A 53 -1.80 -18.47 1.67
C GLY A 53 -3.30 -18.77 1.73
N VAL A 54 -3.94 -18.86 0.57
CA VAL A 54 -5.37 -19.18 0.44
C VAL A 54 -5.58 -20.03 -0.82
N ASP A 55 -5.95 -21.28 -0.63
CA ASP A 55 -6.35 -22.21 -1.71
C ASP A 55 -5.39 -22.21 -2.94
N GLY A 56 -4.10 -22.34 -2.69
CA GLY A 56 -3.07 -22.37 -3.76
C GLY A 56 -2.72 -21.00 -4.35
N THR A 57 -3.33 -19.93 -3.86
CA THR A 57 -3.02 -18.55 -4.19
C THR A 57 -2.50 -17.81 -2.95
N VAL A 58 -2.12 -16.55 -3.11
CA VAL A 58 -1.77 -15.69 -1.99
C VAL A 58 -2.66 -14.45 -1.93
N GLU A 59 -2.86 -13.94 -0.72
CA GLU A 59 -3.45 -12.63 -0.46
C GLU A 59 -2.39 -11.73 0.19
N ILE A 60 -2.37 -10.47 -0.20
CA ILE A 60 -1.46 -9.46 0.34
C ILE A 60 -2.22 -8.59 1.33
N VAL A 61 -1.62 -8.32 2.49
CA VAL A 61 -2.17 -7.40 3.48
C VAL A 61 -1.15 -6.31 3.78
N ASP A 62 -1.61 -5.08 3.75
CA ASP A 62 -0.85 -3.90 4.14
C ASP A 62 -1.54 -3.24 5.35
N PHE A 63 -0.79 -3.03 6.43
CA PHE A 63 -1.32 -2.48 7.68
C PHE A 63 -1.31 -0.96 7.68
N LYS A 64 -2.42 -0.38 8.09
CA LYS A 64 -2.57 1.06 8.32
C LYS A 64 -2.86 1.32 9.79
N SER A 65 -1.98 2.07 10.48
CA SER A 65 -2.09 2.37 11.91
C SER A 65 -3.12 3.46 12.24
N GLU A 66 -4.18 3.57 11.44
CA GLU A 66 -5.25 4.53 11.56
C GLU A 66 -6.62 3.87 11.56
N LYS A 67 -7.69 4.62 11.85
CA LYS A 67 -9.07 4.16 11.70
C LYS A 67 -9.41 4.01 10.23
N LYS A 68 -10.28 3.03 9.95
CA LYS A 68 -10.79 2.83 8.59
C LYS A 68 -11.47 4.10 8.08
N PRO A 69 -11.02 4.65 6.95
CA PRO A 69 -11.58 5.88 6.41
C PRO A 69 -12.97 5.67 5.81
N ASP A 70 -13.73 6.74 5.75
CA ASP A 70 -14.92 6.81 4.91
C ASP A 70 -14.52 6.68 3.44
N MET A 71 -15.10 5.69 2.74
CA MET A 71 -14.74 5.32 1.37
C MET A 71 -15.02 6.42 0.35
N GLU A 72 -16.06 7.20 0.56
CA GLU A 72 -16.44 8.28 -0.37
C GLU A 72 -15.59 9.52 -0.15
N ARG A 73 -15.43 9.93 1.10
CA ARG A 73 -14.67 11.14 1.46
C ARG A 73 -13.18 11.02 1.23
N MET A 74 -12.64 9.79 1.37
CA MET A 74 -11.19 9.53 1.27
C MET A 74 -10.81 8.73 0.02
N ARG A 75 -11.63 8.79 -1.02
CA ARG A 75 -11.47 8.02 -2.26
C ARG A 75 -10.06 8.11 -2.86
N ASN A 76 -9.52 9.32 -2.96
CA ASN A 76 -8.18 9.53 -3.54
C ASN A 76 -7.08 8.86 -2.73
N ARG A 77 -7.19 8.86 -1.40
CA ARG A 77 -6.23 8.21 -0.50
C ARG A 77 -6.30 6.69 -0.62
N ILE A 78 -7.51 6.15 -0.64
CA ILE A 78 -7.74 4.71 -0.81
C ILE A 78 -7.23 4.25 -2.17
N GLU A 79 -7.43 5.03 -3.23
CA GLU A 79 -6.92 4.74 -4.56
C GLU A 79 -5.39 4.76 -4.60
N HIS A 80 -4.74 5.69 -3.89
CA HIS A 80 -3.28 5.70 -3.74
C HIS A 80 -2.77 4.40 -3.09
N TYR A 81 -3.38 3.96 -2.00
CA TYR A 81 -3.03 2.69 -1.35
C TYR A 81 -3.34 1.47 -2.22
N ARG A 82 -4.44 1.52 -3.00
CA ARG A 82 -4.75 0.46 -3.95
C ARG A 82 -3.65 0.28 -4.99
N ARG A 83 -3.12 1.38 -5.54
CA ARG A 83 -1.99 1.33 -6.48
C ARG A 83 -0.74 0.74 -5.85
N GLN A 84 -0.43 1.08 -4.61
CA GLN A 84 0.67 0.47 -3.86
C GLN A 84 0.51 -1.06 -3.79
N LEU A 85 -0.67 -1.52 -3.41
CA LEU A 85 -0.98 -2.96 -3.35
C LEU A 85 -0.89 -3.64 -4.72
N GLN A 86 -1.28 -2.97 -5.80
CA GLN A 86 -1.17 -3.49 -7.17
C GLN A 86 0.29 -3.67 -7.58
N ILE A 87 1.18 -2.74 -7.22
CA ILE A 87 2.63 -2.90 -7.43
C ILE A 87 3.15 -4.08 -6.60
N TYR A 88 2.74 -4.22 -5.35
CA TYR A 88 3.13 -5.36 -4.52
C TYR A 88 2.65 -6.71 -5.10
N ALA A 89 1.43 -6.76 -5.60
CA ALA A 89 0.91 -7.97 -6.28
C ALA A 89 1.76 -8.33 -7.50
N TYR A 90 2.07 -7.34 -8.32
CA TYR A 90 2.98 -7.52 -9.46
C TYR A 90 4.34 -8.06 -9.04
N LEU A 91 4.97 -7.46 -8.03
CA LEU A 91 6.29 -7.88 -7.54
C LEU A 91 6.29 -9.32 -7.00
N ILE A 92 5.28 -9.71 -6.23
CA ILE A 92 5.13 -11.08 -5.73
C ILE A 92 5.01 -12.07 -6.90
N GLU A 93 4.14 -11.79 -7.87
CA GLU A 93 3.93 -12.69 -9.01
C GLU A 93 5.20 -12.84 -9.84
N GLN A 94 5.92 -11.74 -10.11
CA GLN A 94 7.17 -11.78 -10.89
C GLN A 94 8.29 -12.53 -10.16
N ARG A 95 8.39 -12.35 -8.85
CA ARG A 95 9.47 -12.93 -8.05
C ARG A 95 9.25 -14.39 -7.70
N THR A 96 8.03 -14.76 -7.36
CA THR A 96 7.72 -16.08 -6.78
C THR A 96 6.94 -17.00 -7.70
N GLY A 97 6.32 -16.47 -8.76
CA GLY A 97 5.35 -17.18 -9.60
C GLY A 97 4.01 -17.47 -8.92
N GLN A 98 3.84 -17.12 -7.64
CA GLN A 98 2.59 -17.32 -6.92
C GLN A 98 1.53 -16.35 -7.42
N LYS A 99 0.30 -16.84 -7.62
CA LYS A 99 -0.82 -16.01 -8.04
C LYS A 99 -1.43 -15.27 -6.87
N VAL A 100 -1.60 -13.95 -7.02
CA VAL A 100 -2.31 -13.12 -6.06
C VAL A 100 -3.80 -13.16 -6.37
N SER A 101 -4.63 -13.46 -5.38
CA SER A 101 -6.09 -13.48 -5.53
C SER A 101 -6.77 -12.21 -5.04
N LYS A 102 -6.27 -11.65 -3.94
CA LYS A 102 -6.81 -10.43 -3.32
C LYS A 102 -5.72 -9.60 -2.66
N MET A 103 -6.02 -8.34 -2.49
CA MET A 103 -5.18 -7.36 -1.79
C MET A 103 -6.01 -6.67 -0.72
N HIS A 104 -5.43 -6.41 0.44
CA HIS A 104 -6.14 -5.89 1.60
C HIS A 104 -5.39 -4.72 2.25
N LEU A 105 -6.15 -3.68 2.60
CA LEU A 105 -5.74 -2.69 3.60
C LEU A 105 -6.35 -3.10 4.93
N TYR A 106 -5.55 -3.24 5.96
CA TYR A 106 -6.01 -3.57 7.30
C TYR A 106 -5.76 -2.39 8.25
N TYR A 107 -6.84 -1.80 8.75
CA TYR A 107 -6.81 -0.63 9.62
C TYR A 107 -6.75 -1.05 11.08
N THR A 108 -5.57 -1.02 11.69
CA THR A 108 -5.34 -1.55 13.04
C THR A 108 -6.02 -0.74 14.14
N ALA A 109 -6.23 0.57 13.92
CA ALA A 109 -6.93 1.43 14.87
C ALA A 109 -8.48 1.35 14.75
N GLU A 110 -9.01 0.53 13.83
CA GLU A 110 -10.45 0.31 13.76
C GLU A 110 -10.91 -0.59 14.92
N GLU A 111 -11.73 -0.03 15.79
CA GLU A 111 -12.20 -0.70 17.01
C GLU A 111 -13.44 -1.54 16.76
N ASN A 112 -14.34 -1.03 15.92
CA ASN A 112 -15.65 -1.60 15.69
C ASN A 112 -15.82 -2.02 14.23
N GLY A 113 -16.50 -3.12 13.99
CA GLY A 113 -16.81 -3.58 12.65
C GLY A 113 -15.63 -4.23 11.90
N ASN A 114 -15.69 -4.18 10.57
CA ASN A 114 -14.69 -4.79 9.70
C ASN A 114 -13.51 -3.82 9.46
N PRO A 115 -12.30 -4.14 9.95
CA PRO A 115 -11.12 -3.28 9.77
C PRO A 115 -10.54 -3.33 8.36
N MET A 116 -11.06 -4.17 7.47
CA MET A 116 -10.46 -4.41 6.15
C MET A 116 -11.19 -3.65 5.04
N ILE A 117 -10.40 -3.19 4.06
CA ILE A 117 -10.84 -2.87 2.70
C ILE A 117 -10.15 -3.87 1.78
N SER A 118 -10.93 -4.59 0.98
CA SER A 118 -10.42 -5.64 0.10
C SER A 118 -10.61 -5.27 -1.36
N PHE A 119 -9.57 -5.54 -2.16
CA PHE A 119 -9.59 -5.34 -3.60
C PHE A 119 -9.35 -6.68 -4.29
N PRO A 120 -10.18 -7.06 -5.26
CA PRO A 120 -9.92 -8.24 -6.06
C PRO A 120 -8.71 -8.03 -6.95
N TYR A 121 -8.01 -9.10 -7.27
CA TYR A 121 -7.00 -9.07 -8.31
C TYR A 121 -7.68 -8.84 -9.68
N THR A 122 -7.17 -7.89 -10.44
CA THR A 122 -7.58 -7.63 -11.80
C THR A 122 -6.35 -7.39 -12.64
N HIS A 123 -6.02 -8.31 -13.54
CA HIS A 123 -4.79 -8.28 -14.33
C HIS A 123 -4.61 -6.96 -15.08
N SER A 124 -5.62 -6.52 -15.82
CA SER A 124 -5.57 -5.26 -16.56
C SER A 124 -5.36 -4.01 -15.69
N ALA A 125 -5.92 -4.00 -14.47
CA ALA A 125 -5.73 -2.89 -13.55
C ALA A 125 -4.29 -2.86 -12.99
N ILE A 126 -3.69 -4.03 -12.75
CA ILE A 126 -2.30 -4.14 -12.30
C ILE A 126 -1.36 -3.72 -13.44
N GLU A 127 -1.55 -4.21 -14.65
CA GLU A 127 -0.76 -3.80 -15.81
C GLU A 127 -0.83 -2.28 -16.04
N GLY A 128 -2.03 -1.69 -15.95
CA GLY A 128 -2.21 -0.24 -16.07
C GLY A 128 -1.47 0.54 -14.98
N THR A 129 -1.45 0.02 -13.75
CA THR A 129 -0.70 0.66 -12.65
C THR A 129 0.80 0.54 -12.85
N VAL A 130 1.29 -0.61 -13.29
CA VAL A 130 2.72 -0.82 -13.60
C VAL A 130 3.16 0.09 -14.75
N ALA A 131 2.39 0.17 -15.82
CA ALA A 131 2.68 1.04 -16.96
C ALA A 131 2.73 2.54 -16.54
N ALA A 132 1.80 2.98 -15.70
CA ALA A 132 1.81 4.35 -15.16
C ALA A 132 3.01 4.62 -14.25
N PHE A 133 3.45 3.60 -13.51
CA PHE A 133 4.67 3.68 -12.70
C PHE A 133 5.91 3.78 -13.58
N ASP A 134 6.04 2.92 -14.61
CA ASP A 134 7.13 2.94 -15.58
C ASP A 134 7.21 4.31 -16.27
N ASP A 135 6.08 4.87 -16.74
CA ASP A 135 6.03 6.21 -17.34
C ASP A 135 6.54 7.30 -16.39
N THR A 136 6.12 7.24 -15.14
CA THR A 136 6.57 8.19 -14.11
C THR A 136 8.08 8.12 -13.91
N VAL A 137 8.66 6.93 -13.83
CA VAL A 137 10.12 6.74 -13.71
C VAL A 137 10.84 7.28 -14.94
N HIS A 138 10.36 6.96 -16.14
CA HIS A 138 10.96 7.48 -17.38
C HIS A 138 10.91 9.01 -17.46
N ARG A 139 9.84 9.65 -16.98
CA ARG A 139 9.78 11.12 -16.90
C ARG A 139 10.82 11.67 -15.90
N ILE A 140 10.98 11.02 -14.75
CA ILE A 140 12.02 11.39 -13.77
C ILE A 140 13.41 11.28 -14.38
N LEU A 141 13.71 10.16 -15.06
CA LEU A 141 15.01 9.95 -15.71
C LEU A 141 15.29 11.00 -16.81
N LYS A 142 14.27 11.39 -17.56
CA LYS A 142 14.35 12.46 -18.58
C LYS A 142 14.35 13.87 -17.98
N LYS A 143 14.25 14.01 -16.65
CA LYS A 143 14.11 15.30 -15.94
C LYS A 143 12.89 16.11 -16.42
N ASP A 144 11.84 15.42 -16.86
CA ASP A 144 10.56 16.04 -17.21
C ASP A 144 9.76 16.31 -15.93
N PHE A 145 9.99 17.48 -15.36
CA PHE A 145 9.30 17.97 -14.16
C PHE A 145 8.22 19.00 -14.48
N ASN A 146 7.79 19.06 -15.73
CA ASN A 146 6.67 19.92 -16.12
C ASN A 146 5.38 19.39 -15.51
N HIS A 147 4.93 20.03 -14.46
CA HIS A 147 3.66 19.74 -13.82
C HIS A 147 3.00 21.04 -13.37
N SER A 148 1.71 21.08 -13.47
CA SER A 148 0.89 22.04 -12.78
C SER A 148 0.30 21.38 -11.54
N CYS A 149 0.43 21.99 -10.38
CA CYS A 149 -0.28 21.55 -9.20
C CYS A 149 -1.59 22.33 -9.11
N ASP A 150 -2.68 21.68 -9.46
CA ASP A 150 -4.02 22.30 -9.42
C ASP A 150 -4.62 22.29 -8.01
N ASP A 151 -4.00 21.57 -7.06
CA ASP A 151 -4.44 21.52 -5.67
C ASP A 151 -3.55 22.37 -4.75
N MET A 152 -4.06 23.54 -4.41
CA MET A 152 -3.41 24.48 -3.47
C MET A 152 -3.14 23.87 -2.08
N ARG A 153 -3.85 22.83 -1.66
CA ARG A 153 -3.61 22.15 -0.38
C ARG A 153 -2.35 21.30 -0.45
N THR A 154 -2.12 20.64 -1.56
CA THR A 154 -0.85 19.93 -1.84
C THR A 154 0.30 20.93 -1.87
N CYS A 155 0.15 22.08 -2.52
CA CYS A 155 1.18 23.11 -2.58
C CYS A 155 1.57 23.65 -1.19
N LYS A 156 0.61 23.85 -0.29
CA LYS A 156 0.89 24.36 1.08
C LYS A 156 1.84 23.45 1.87
N ASN A 157 1.77 22.15 1.65
CA ASN A 157 2.55 21.14 2.38
C ASN A 157 3.71 20.56 1.55
N CYS A 158 3.97 21.12 0.37
CA CYS A 158 5.02 20.65 -0.53
C CYS A 158 6.38 21.24 -0.14
N ASP A 159 7.39 20.39 0.02
CA ASP A 159 8.76 20.83 0.32
C ASP A 159 9.36 21.66 -0.80
N PHE A 160 8.91 21.46 -2.04
CA PHE A 160 9.34 22.21 -3.22
C PHE A 160 8.56 23.50 -3.47
N ARG A 161 7.62 23.90 -2.61
CA ARG A 161 6.75 25.06 -2.81
C ARG A 161 7.50 26.38 -3.11
N TYR A 162 8.70 26.52 -2.58
CA TYR A 162 9.53 27.73 -2.79
C TYR A 162 10.29 27.72 -4.11
N TYR A 163 10.44 26.56 -4.74
CA TYR A 163 11.11 26.39 -6.02
C TYR A 163 10.13 26.19 -7.18
N CYS A 164 8.86 25.90 -6.86
CA CYS A 164 7.82 25.70 -7.86
C CYS A 164 7.41 27.04 -8.46
N GLN A 165 7.59 27.20 -9.77
CA GLN A 165 7.25 28.44 -10.49
C GLN A 165 5.76 28.56 -10.84
N ASN A 166 4.89 27.80 -10.24
CA ASN A 166 3.44 27.97 -10.40
C ASN A 166 3.02 29.31 -9.75
N LYS A 167 3.01 30.32 -10.57
CA LYS A 167 2.42 31.62 -10.29
C LYS A 167 0.94 31.59 -10.65
#